data_8852d30acd81610127f30df21cddeb2e
#
_entry.id   8852d30acd81610127f30df21cddeb2e
#
_cell.length_a   1.000
_cell.length_b   1.000
_cell.length_c   1.000
_cell.angle_alpha   90.00
_cell.angle_beta   90.00
_cell.angle_gamma   90.00
#
_symmetry.space_group_name_H-M   'P 1'
#
loop_
_entity.id
_entity.type
_entity.pdbx_description
1 polymer ?
#
loop_
_entity_poly.entity_id
_entity_poly.type
_entity_poly.pdbx_seq_one_letter_code
_entity_poly.pdbx_strand_id
1 'polypeptide(L)'
;FTFSRQRERRTSNDRPDSSKRIFLSLISVAIPITIGSSVTNIVYLIDNGLILNQLQNALGMTEDAANALYGNYGAVSSLYQLPSALMIPFTASILPAVAAARSRRDQRGASRVSESAMRIGMLLALPAGFGLTALAGPITAMLYPGYDNNVAGGCLAWLGIASIFVCIMLLSNSILQAHGMVNLPVVIAAIGGVIKLVVNYVLVGIESINVVGAAIGTLCCFAVVAIMDLFVIHRIIPAPPRMDRIFVKPLIASGFMALAAWACHGLLAKVLGLLSPFQATDAAGVVTGLTGMGNAIATLGGIGIGVVVYVVLIVALKAISKDDLSLMPKLSLIHIS
;
A
#
# COMPACT_ATOMS: atom_id res chain seq x y z
N PHE A 1 5.97 -40.68 2.49
CA PHE A 1 6.44 -39.62 1.57
C PHE A 1 7.24 -40.27 0.45
N THR A 2 6.58 -40.62 -0.64
CA THR A 2 7.21 -41.19 -1.83
C THR A 2 7.28 -40.07 -2.87
N PHE A 3 8.43 -39.42 -2.99
CA PHE A 3 8.75 -38.54 -4.10
C PHE A 3 8.85 -39.37 -5.38
N SER A 4 7.80 -39.38 -6.19
CA SER A 4 7.85 -39.89 -7.56
C SER A 4 8.74 -38.95 -8.37
N ARG A 5 9.99 -39.34 -8.63
CA ARG A 5 10.87 -38.74 -9.62
C ARG A 5 10.26 -38.95 -11.00
N GLN A 6 9.46 -38.00 -11.50
CA GLN A 6 9.24 -37.88 -12.93
C GLN A 6 10.58 -37.49 -13.57
N ARG A 7 11.31 -38.49 -14.06
CA ARG A 7 12.39 -38.31 -15.02
C ARG A 7 11.76 -37.85 -16.33
N GLU A 8 11.58 -36.52 -16.51
CA GLU A 8 11.42 -35.99 -17.85
C GLU A 8 12.62 -36.42 -18.68
N ARG A 9 12.37 -37.24 -19.71
CA ARG A 9 13.39 -37.58 -20.73
C ARG A 9 13.80 -36.26 -21.39
N ARG A 10 14.98 -35.75 -20.99
CA ARG A 10 15.64 -34.67 -21.72
C ARG A 10 16.01 -35.19 -23.10
N THR A 11 15.16 -34.93 -24.07
CA THR A 11 15.47 -34.95 -25.49
C THR A 11 15.84 -33.51 -25.88
N SER A 12 16.91 -33.00 -25.31
CA SER A 12 17.48 -31.75 -25.75
C SER A 12 18.90 -32.02 -26.19
N ASN A 13 19.13 -31.75 -27.46
CA ASN A 13 20.44 -31.75 -28.08
C ASN A 13 21.16 -30.42 -27.73
N ASP A 14 20.72 -29.73 -26.67
CA ASP A 14 21.29 -28.48 -26.22
C ASP A 14 22.66 -28.75 -25.56
N ARG A 15 23.70 -28.25 -26.20
CA ARG A 15 25.02 -28.17 -25.57
C ARG A 15 24.91 -27.30 -24.30
N PRO A 16 25.48 -27.75 -23.18
CA PRO A 16 25.45 -26.94 -21.96
C PRO A 16 26.13 -25.59 -22.27
N ASP A 17 25.40 -24.50 -21.95
CA ASP A 17 25.98 -23.15 -22.09
C ASP A 17 27.24 -23.04 -21.24
N SER A 18 28.28 -22.39 -21.81
CA SER A 18 29.53 -22.22 -21.06
C SER A 18 29.26 -21.39 -19.79
N SER A 19 29.92 -21.76 -18.67
CA SER A 19 29.75 -21.05 -17.39
C SER A 19 29.98 -19.54 -17.52
N LYS A 20 30.85 -19.11 -18.44
CA LYS A 20 31.10 -17.69 -18.76
C LYS A 20 29.85 -17.00 -19.36
N ARG A 21 29.13 -17.71 -20.23
CA ARG A 21 27.91 -17.18 -20.88
C ARG A 21 26.76 -17.07 -19.89
N ILE A 22 26.62 -18.06 -19.04
CA ILE A 22 25.63 -18.05 -17.93
C ILE A 22 25.95 -16.90 -16.98
N PHE A 23 27.21 -16.73 -16.57
CA PHE A 23 27.65 -15.65 -15.70
C PHE A 23 27.41 -14.27 -16.29
N LEU A 24 27.73 -14.05 -17.55
CA LEU A 24 27.47 -12.78 -18.23
C LEU A 24 25.96 -12.50 -18.37
N SER A 25 25.17 -13.52 -18.65
CA SER A 25 23.70 -13.39 -18.69
C SER A 25 23.12 -13.03 -17.31
N LEU A 26 23.61 -13.63 -16.24
CA LEU A 26 23.21 -13.28 -14.88
C LEU A 26 23.59 -11.84 -14.53
N ILE A 27 24.80 -11.42 -14.84
CA ILE A 27 25.27 -10.04 -14.61
C ILE A 27 24.44 -9.03 -15.40
N SER A 28 24.14 -9.32 -16.67
CA SER A 28 23.36 -8.42 -17.53
C SER A 28 21.94 -8.17 -17.00
N VAL A 29 21.38 -9.09 -16.22
CA VAL A 29 20.09 -8.94 -15.55
C VAL A 29 20.25 -8.34 -14.16
N ALA A 30 21.25 -8.78 -13.40
CA ALA A 30 21.47 -8.33 -12.02
C ALA A 30 21.85 -6.85 -11.92
N ILE A 31 22.73 -6.36 -12.81
CA ILE A 31 23.19 -4.95 -12.79
C ILE A 31 22.04 -3.95 -12.92
N PRO A 32 21.14 -4.03 -13.92
CA PRO A 32 20.03 -3.08 -14.03
C PRO A 32 19.09 -3.12 -12.83
N ILE A 33 18.82 -4.31 -12.28
CA ILE A 33 17.96 -4.46 -11.09
C ILE A 33 18.63 -3.81 -9.87
N THR A 34 19.94 -4.06 -9.68
CA THR A 34 20.70 -3.47 -8.56
C THR A 34 20.77 -1.96 -8.67
N ILE A 35 21.03 -1.43 -9.88
CA ILE A 35 21.04 0.03 -10.10
C ILE A 35 19.65 0.60 -9.82
N GLY A 36 18.57 -0.01 -10.30
CA GLY A 36 17.21 0.46 -10.07
C GLY A 36 16.86 0.51 -8.58
N SER A 37 17.20 -0.52 -7.82
CA SER A 37 16.97 -0.53 -6.35
C SER A 37 17.87 0.47 -5.63
N SER A 38 19.11 0.66 -6.07
CA SER A 38 20.03 1.65 -5.50
C SER A 38 19.55 3.08 -5.73
N VAL A 39 19.03 3.40 -6.91
CA VAL A 39 18.41 4.71 -7.20
C VAL A 39 17.24 4.98 -6.23
N THR A 40 16.39 4.00 -5.99
CA THR A 40 15.28 4.13 -5.04
C THR A 40 15.78 4.44 -3.64
N ASN A 41 16.79 3.71 -3.16
CA ASN A 41 17.37 3.96 -1.83
C ASN A 41 18.06 5.33 -1.72
N ILE A 42 18.72 5.79 -2.80
CA ILE A 42 19.31 7.14 -2.84
C ILE A 42 18.21 8.20 -2.75
N VAL A 43 17.09 8.03 -3.47
CA VAL A 43 15.95 8.95 -3.38
C VAL A 43 15.40 9.00 -1.96
N TYR A 44 15.29 7.87 -1.26
CA TYR A 44 14.87 7.84 0.14
C TYR A 44 15.86 8.58 1.07
N LEU A 45 17.17 8.43 0.86
CA LEU A 45 18.18 9.14 1.65
C LEU A 45 18.12 10.65 1.43
N ILE A 46 17.97 11.08 0.17
CA ILE A 46 17.81 12.49 -0.20
C ILE A 46 16.54 13.05 0.43
N ASP A 47 15.43 12.31 0.37
CA ASP A 47 14.14 12.70 0.92
C ASP A 47 14.22 12.93 2.43
N ASN A 48 14.83 12.00 3.16
CA ASN A 48 15.00 12.11 4.61
C ASN A 48 15.87 13.33 4.98
N GLY A 49 16.99 13.50 4.29
CA GLY A 49 17.87 14.66 4.49
C GLY A 49 17.18 15.98 4.15
N LEU A 50 16.36 16.00 3.10
CA LEU A 50 15.60 17.19 2.69
C LEU A 50 14.56 17.58 3.73
N ILE A 51 13.80 16.61 4.28
CA ILE A 51 12.78 16.86 5.31
C ILE A 51 13.44 17.48 6.54
N LEU A 52 14.50 16.88 7.07
CA LEU A 52 15.21 17.40 8.24
C LEU A 52 15.82 18.78 7.98
N ASN A 53 16.42 18.97 6.80
CA ASN A 53 16.98 20.26 6.41
C ASN A 53 15.91 21.36 6.34
N GLN A 54 14.74 21.07 5.79
CA GLN A 54 13.63 22.03 5.74
C GLN A 54 13.10 22.39 7.13
N LEU A 55 12.94 21.41 8.02
CA LEU A 55 12.50 21.66 9.40
C LEU A 55 13.49 22.52 10.17
N GLN A 56 14.79 22.29 9.98
CA GLN A 56 15.84 23.05 10.69
C GLN A 56 16.08 24.43 10.06
N ASN A 57 16.29 24.51 8.76
CA ASN A 57 16.76 25.71 8.10
C ASN A 57 15.62 26.63 7.62
N ALA A 58 14.51 26.06 7.11
CA ALA A 58 13.38 26.87 6.64
C ALA A 58 12.46 27.30 7.80
N LEU A 59 12.24 26.42 8.79
CA LEU A 59 11.39 26.70 9.94
C LEU A 59 12.18 27.12 11.18
N GLY A 60 13.52 27.11 11.13
CA GLY A 60 14.38 27.54 12.26
C GLY A 60 14.28 26.65 13.51
N MET A 61 13.86 25.38 13.34
CA MET A 61 13.71 24.47 14.46
C MET A 61 15.06 23.98 14.99
N THR A 62 15.13 23.71 16.28
CA THR A 62 16.27 22.99 16.86
C THR A 62 16.35 21.58 16.33
N GLU A 63 17.54 20.99 16.35
CA GLU A 63 17.75 19.62 15.88
C GLU A 63 16.85 18.62 16.60
N ASP A 64 16.70 18.75 17.92
CA ASP A 64 15.84 17.89 18.73
C ASP A 64 14.36 18.01 18.34
N ALA A 65 13.87 19.23 18.11
CA ALA A 65 12.49 19.46 17.67
C ALA A 65 12.23 18.90 16.26
N ALA A 66 13.16 19.10 15.33
CA ALA A 66 13.07 18.55 13.98
C ALA A 66 13.08 17.01 13.99
N ASN A 67 13.96 16.41 14.79
CA ASN A 67 14.04 14.96 14.95
C ASN A 67 12.77 14.39 15.63
N ALA A 68 12.19 15.07 16.59
CA ALA A 68 10.92 14.66 17.22
C ALA A 68 9.77 14.67 16.22
N LEU A 69 9.64 15.74 15.41
CA LEU A 69 8.62 15.81 14.35
C LEU A 69 8.84 14.73 13.27
N TYR A 70 10.07 14.56 12.83
CA TYR A 70 10.42 13.50 11.87
C TYR A 70 10.15 12.10 12.44
N GLY A 71 10.37 11.90 13.74
CA GLY A 71 10.04 10.69 14.47
C GLY A 71 8.54 10.34 14.40
N ASN A 72 7.65 11.35 14.50
CA ASN A 72 6.20 11.14 14.33
C ASN A 72 5.87 10.60 12.93
N TYR A 73 6.45 11.17 11.88
CA TYR A 73 6.29 10.69 10.51
C TYR A 73 6.88 9.28 10.32
N GLY A 74 8.08 9.04 10.85
CA GLY A 74 8.77 7.74 10.78
C GLY A 74 7.97 6.61 11.43
N ALA A 75 7.40 6.85 12.62
CA ALA A 75 6.59 5.87 13.34
C ALA A 75 5.39 5.40 12.51
N VAL A 76 4.63 6.32 11.92
CA VAL A 76 3.43 5.97 11.15
C VAL A 76 3.75 5.48 9.74
N SER A 77 4.97 5.74 9.24
CA SER A 77 5.43 5.25 7.94
C SER A 77 5.48 3.72 7.86
N SER A 78 5.58 3.02 8.98
CA SER A 78 5.49 1.56 9.04
C SER A 78 4.07 1.08 8.81
N LEU A 79 3.06 1.80 9.28
CA LEU A 79 1.66 1.41 9.21
C LEU A 79 1.10 1.49 7.78
N TYR A 80 1.43 2.54 7.02
CA TYR A 80 0.92 2.66 5.66
C TYR A 80 1.50 1.62 4.70
N GLN A 81 2.57 0.94 5.08
CA GLN A 81 3.15 -0.14 4.30
C GLN A 81 2.41 -1.48 4.49
N LEU A 82 1.60 -1.64 5.53
CA LEU A 82 0.88 -2.89 5.80
C LEU A 82 0.00 -3.35 4.63
N PRO A 83 -0.81 -2.49 3.98
CA PRO A 83 -1.59 -2.91 2.82
C PRO A 83 -0.72 -3.39 1.66
N SER A 84 0.42 -2.75 1.40
CA SER A 84 1.34 -3.13 0.34
C SER A 84 2.04 -4.47 0.62
N ALA A 85 2.34 -4.77 1.88
CA ALA A 85 2.91 -6.06 2.27
C ALA A 85 1.98 -7.23 1.93
N LEU A 86 0.65 -7.03 2.02
CA LEU A 86 -0.33 -8.02 1.60
C LEU A 86 -0.37 -8.19 0.07
N MET A 87 0.06 -7.17 -0.71
CA MET A 87 0.07 -7.24 -2.17
C MET A 87 1.26 -8.03 -2.73
N ILE A 88 2.36 -8.16 -2.00
CA ILE A 88 3.57 -8.86 -2.48
C ILE A 88 3.29 -10.29 -2.94
N PRO A 89 2.58 -11.16 -2.19
CA PRO A 89 2.25 -12.51 -2.65
C PRO A 89 1.38 -12.52 -3.90
N PHE A 90 0.46 -11.53 -4.04
CA PHE A 90 -0.38 -11.40 -5.24
C PHE A 90 0.45 -11.04 -6.46
N THR A 91 1.35 -10.07 -6.35
CA THR A 91 2.22 -9.67 -7.47
C THR A 91 3.10 -10.82 -7.94
N ALA A 92 3.62 -11.64 -7.01
CA ALA A 92 4.41 -12.82 -7.33
C ALA A 92 3.63 -13.90 -8.11
N SER A 93 2.31 -13.98 -7.94
CA SER A 93 1.44 -14.92 -8.65
C SER A 93 0.93 -14.37 -9.99
N ILE A 94 0.73 -13.07 -10.11
CA ILE A 94 0.21 -12.40 -11.31
C ILE A 94 1.23 -12.49 -12.45
N LEU A 95 2.50 -12.18 -12.16
CA LEU A 95 3.57 -12.12 -13.16
C LEU A 95 3.63 -13.40 -14.03
N PRO A 96 3.78 -14.62 -13.46
CA PRO A 96 3.84 -15.83 -14.27
C PRO A 96 2.51 -16.17 -14.95
N ALA A 97 1.35 -15.87 -14.31
CA ALA A 97 0.05 -16.16 -14.87
C ALA A 97 -0.23 -15.33 -16.14
N VAL A 98 0.06 -14.03 -16.11
CA VAL A 98 -0.08 -13.15 -17.28
C VAL A 98 0.94 -13.51 -18.37
N ALA A 99 2.21 -13.78 -18.00
CA ALA A 99 3.25 -14.18 -18.93
C ALA A 99 2.90 -15.51 -19.64
N ALA A 100 2.34 -16.49 -18.92
CA ALA A 100 1.89 -17.76 -19.50
C ALA A 100 0.72 -17.59 -20.49
N ALA A 101 -0.24 -16.71 -20.21
CA ALA A 101 -1.32 -16.40 -21.15
C ALA A 101 -0.77 -15.73 -22.43
N ARG A 102 0.18 -14.81 -22.28
CA ARG A 102 0.85 -14.14 -23.41
C ARG A 102 1.64 -15.12 -24.29
N SER A 103 2.39 -16.03 -23.69
CA SER A 103 3.17 -17.03 -24.46
C SER A 103 2.28 -17.91 -25.33
N ARG A 104 1.03 -18.12 -24.91
CA ARG A 104 -0.02 -18.82 -25.68
C ARG A 104 -0.71 -17.91 -26.71
N ARG A 105 -0.30 -16.67 -26.85
CA ARG A 105 -0.95 -15.62 -27.66
C ARG A 105 -2.41 -15.35 -27.28
N ASP A 106 -2.82 -15.73 -26.07
CA ASP A 106 -4.16 -15.45 -25.51
C ASP A 106 -4.19 -14.09 -24.82
N GLN A 107 -4.33 -13.05 -25.62
CA GLN A 107 -4.38 -11.66 -25.10
C GLN A 107 -5.62 -11.42 -24.24
N ARG A 108 -6.76 -12.07 -24.55
CA ARG A 108 -7.98 -11.94 -23.75
C ARG A 108 -7.84 -12.66 -22.40
N GLY A 109 -7.17 -13.79 -22.38
CA GLY A 109 -6.82 -14.49 -21.15
C GLY A 109 -5.88 -13.66 -20.27
N ALA A 110 -4.82 -13.08 -20.84
CA ALA A 110 -3.92 -12.19 -20.12
C ALA A 110 -4.65 -10.97 -19.51
N SER A 111 -5.56 -10.36 -20.28
CA SER A 111 -6.40 -9.24 -19.80
C SER A 111 -7.31 -9.65 -18.65
N ARG A 112 -7.99 -10.80 -18.75
CA ARG A 112 -8.87 -11.31 -17.66
C ARG A 112 -8.09 -11.57 -16.37
N VAL A 113 -6.92 -12.20 -16.49
CA VAL A 113 -6.04 -12.44 -15.32
C VAL A 113 -5.63 -11.13 -14.69
N SER A 114 -5.22 -10.14 -15.48
CA SER A 114 -4.84 -8.81 -15.00
C SER A 114 -6.02 -8.08 -14.34
N GLU A 115 -7.23 -8.14 -14.95
CA GLU A 115 -8.45 -7.52 -14.41
C GLU A 115 -8.84 -8.13 -13.07
N SER A 116 -8.87 -9.46 -12.96
CA SER A 116 -9.22 -10.15 -11.72
C SER A 116 -8.18 -9.90 -10.63
N ALA A 117 -6.90 -9.90 -10.98
CA ALA A 117 -5.82 -9.62 -10.05
C ALA A 117 -5.91 -8.18 -9.48
N MET A 118 -6.12 -7.19 -10.34
CA MET A 118 -6.31 -5.81 -9.91
C MET A 118 -7.58 -5.66 -9.06
N ARG A 119 -8.67 -6.35 -9.40
CA ARG A 119 -9.92 -6.33 -8.62
C ARG A 119 -9.72 -6.88 -7.22
N ILE A 120 -9.11 -8.06 -7.10
CA ILE A 120 -8.81 -8.68 -5.80
C ILE A 120 -7.88 -7.78 -4.99
N GLY A 121 -6.86 -7.23 -5.62
CA GLY A 121 -5.96 -6.28 -4.96
C GLY A 121 -6.69 -5.04 -4.45
N MET A 122 -7.59 -4.45 -5.22
CA MET A 122 -8.37 -3.29 -4.80
C MET A 122 -9.41 -3.62 -3.72
N LEU A 123 -9.95 -4.84 -3.71
CA LEU A 123 -10.81 -5.32 -2.62
C LEU A 123 -10.08 -5.37 -1.26
N LEU A 124 -8.76 -5.44 -1.24
CA LEU A 124 -7.95 -5.40 -0.02
C LEU A 124 -7.35 -4.01 0.23
N ALA A 125 -6.83 -3.36 -0.81
CA ALA A 125 -6.14 -2.08 -0.69
C ALA A 125 -7.06 -0.92 -0.30
N LEU A 126 -8.25 -0.83 -0.91
CA LEU A 126 -9.18 0.27 -0.65
C LEU A 126 -9.69 0.28 0.79
N PRO A 127 -10.23 -0.82 1.36
CA PRO A 127 -10.68 -0.79 2.75
C PRO A 127 -9.52 -0.55 3.73
N ALA A 128 -8.34 -1.10 3.47
CA ALA A 128 -7.18 -0.89 4.33
C ALA A 128 -6.74 0.60 4.32
N GLY A 129 -6.61 1.22 3.15
CA GLY A 129 -6.24 2.63 3.04
C GLY A 129 -7.30 3.57 3.60
N PHE A 130 -8.57 3.37 3.28
CA PHE A 130 -9.67 4.17 3.84
C PHE A 130 -9.82 3.97 5.34
N GLY A 131 -9.61 2.75 5.86
CA GLY A 131 -9.63 2.46 7.29
C GLY A 131 -8.50 3.18 8.04
N LEU A 132 -7.27 3.13 7.51
CA LEU A 132 -6.12 3.88 8.05
C LEU A 132 -6.37 5.38 8.06
N THR A 133 -6.98 5.91 7.01
CA THR A 133 -7.32 7.35 6.91
C THR A 133 -8.40 7.75 7.91
N ALA A 134 -9.49 7.00 7.97
CA ALA A 134 -10.65 7.34 8.81
C ALA A 134 -10.36 7.23 10.31
N LEU A 135 -9.51 6.29 10.70
CA LEU A 135 -9.12 6.04 12.08
C LEU A 135 -7.67 6.45 12.39
N ALA A 136 -7.08 7.35 11.59
CA ALA A 136 -5.67 7.72 11.70
C ALA A 136 -5.29 8.19 13.11
N GLY A 137 -6.00 9.17 13.68
CA GLY A 137 -5.76 9.66 15.03
C GLY A 137 -5.94 8.59 16.10
N PRO A 138 -7.09 7.90 16.16
CA PRO A 138 -7.31 6.78 17.08
C PRO A 138 -6.25 5.68 17.02
N ILE A 139 -5.82 5.28 15.81
CA ILE A 139 -4.79 4.26 15.61
C ILE A 139 -3.44 4.74 16.13
N THR A 140 -3.05 5.99 15.82
CA THR A 140 -1.77 6.54 16.31
C THR A 140 -1.76 6.68 17.82
N ALA A 141 -2.83 7.17 18.43
CA ALA A 141 -2.94 7.27 19.88
C ALA A 141 -2.91 5.90 20.58
N MET A 142 -3.43 4.84 19.91
CA MET A 142 -3.40 3.50 20.44
C MET A 142 -2.01 2.85 20.36
N LEU A 143 -1.34 2.98 19.21
CA LEU A 143 -0.08 2.28 18.94
C LEU A 143 1.16 3.07 19.37
N TYR A 144 1.07 4.39 19.35
CA TYR A 144 2.19 5.29 19.62
C TYR A 144 1.84 6.38 20.66
N PRO A 145 1.53 6.00 21.92
CA PRO A 145 1.07 6.94 22.95
C PRO A 145 2.11 7.99 23.35
N GLY A 146 3.38 7.81 22.97
CA GLY A 146 4.46 8.76 23.25
C GLY A 146 4.71 9.81 22.17
N TYR A 147 3.95 9.78 21.06
CA TYR A 147 4.09 10.71 19.94
C TYR A 147 2.97 11.76 19.94
N ASP A 148 3.21 12.88 19.25
CA ASP A 148 2.16 13.88 19.04
C ASP A 148 1.09 13.32 18.10
N ASN A 149 -0.06 12.99 18.68
CA ASN A 149 -1.17 12.38 17.95
C ASN A 149 -1.74 13.29 16.85
N ASN A 150 -1.67 14.62 16.98
CA ASN A 150 -2.14 15.53 15.94
C ASN A 150 -1.23 15.44 14.71
N VAL A 151 0.07 15.42 14.92
CA VAL A 151 1.06 15.32 13.83
C VAL A 151 1.08 13.91 13.24
N ALA A 152 1.24 12.88 14.08
CA ALA A 152 1.30 11.50 13.65
C ALA A 152 -0.01 11.05 12.98
N GLY A 153 -1.18 11.39 13.55
CA GLY A 153 -2.48 11.12 12.98
C GLY A 153 -2.70 11.87 11.66
N GLY A 154 -2.27 13.13 11.58
CA GLY A 154 -2.28 13.90 10.34
C GLY A 154 -1.44 13.25 9.23
N CYS A 155 -0.22 12.80 9.55
CA CYS A 155 0.62 12.05 8.62
C CYS A 155 -0.04 10.74 8.19
N LEU A 156 -0.57 9.94 9.13
CA LEU A 156 -1.20 8.66 8.82
C LEU A 156 -2.46 8.83 7.96
N ALA A 157 -3.22 9.89 8.14
CA ALA A 157 -4.40 10.16 7.31
C ALA A 157 -4.04 10.28 5.82
N TRP A 158 -2.99 11.04 5.48
CA TRP A 158 -2.51 11.17 4.11
C TRP A 158 -1.82 9.91 3.60
N LEU A 159 -1.02 9.26 4.44
CA LEU A 159 -0.34 8.01 4.12
C LEU A 159 -1.32 6.84 3.92
N GLY A 160 -2.46 6.83 4.61
CA GLY A 160 -3.53 5.86 4.39
C GLY A 160 -4.06 5.91 2.95
N ILE A 161 -4.32 7.11 2.41
CA ILE A 161 -4.68 7.28 1.00
C ILE A 161 -3.51 6.89 0.09
N ALA A 162 -2.27 7.27 0.44
CA ALA A 162 -1.09 6.92 -0.34
C ALA A 162 -0.91 5.41 -0.47
N SER A 163 -1.24 4.61 0.56
CA SER A 163 -1.13 3.16 0.54
C SER A 163 -1.97 2.50 -0.57
N ILE A 164 -3.12 3.10 -0.92
CA ILE A 164 -3.96 2.63 -2.03
C ILE A 164 -3.19 2.74 -3.35
N PHE A 165 -2.56 3.90 -3.59
CA PHE A 165 -1.78 4.13 -4.80
C PHE A 165 -0.52 3.26 -4.87
N VAL A 166 0.12 2.99 -3.73
CA VAL A 166 1.22 2.01 -3.65
C VAL A 166 0.75 0.63 -4.09
N CYS A 167 -0.42 0.18 -3.63
CA CYS A 167 -0.97 -1.12 -4.05
C CYS A 167 -1.29 -1.15 -5.55
N ILE A 168 -1.85 -0.06 -6.11
CA ILE A 168 -2.09 0.07 -7.55
C ILE A 168 -0.77 -0.02 -8.32
N MET A 169 0.25 0.70 -7.90
CA MET A 169 1.59 0.68 -8.50
C MET A 169 2.17 -0.74 -8.51
N LEU A 170 2.14 -1.44 -7.37
CA LEU A 170 2.70 -2.79 -7.26
C LEU A 170 2.03 -3.77 -8.24
N LEU A 171 0.70 -3.73 -8.33
CA LEU A 171 -0.07 -4.58 -9.24
C LEU A 171 0.21 -4.20 -10.70
N SER A 172 0.21 -2.92 -11.02
CA SER A 172 0.48 -2.39 -12.36
C SER A 172 1.89 -2.76 -12.83
N ASN A 173 2.89 -2.61 -11.96
CA ASN A 173 4.27 -3.00 -12.24
C ASN A 173 4.39 -4.47 -12.61
N SER A 174 3.69 -5.36 -11.88
CA SER A 174 3.69 -6.80 -12.21
C SER A 174 3.07 -7.09 -13.56
N ILE A 175 2.00 -6.38 -13.93
CA ILE A 175 1.33 -6.50 -15.23
C ILE A 175 2.27 -5.98 -16.34
N LEU A 176 2.89 -4.83 -16.17
CA LEU A 176 3.83 -4.25 -17.14
C LEU A 176 5.05 -5.15 -17.35
N GLN A 177 5.63 -5.67 -16.27
CA GLN A 177 6.76 -6.61 -16.34
C GLN A 177 6.37 -7.91 -17.06
N ALA A 178 5.17 -8.46 -16.81
CA ALA A 178 4.66 -9.63 -17.52
C ALA A 178 4.47 -9.37 -19.02
N HIS A 179 4.27 -8.09 -19.42
CA HIS A 179 4.26 -7.66 -20.80
C HIS A 179 5.63 -7.36 -21.38
N GLY A 180 6.71 -7.61 -20.66
CA GLY A 180 8.09 -7.40 -21.08
C GLY A 180 8.60 -5.97 -20.92
N MET A 181 7.82 -5.09 -20.30
CA MET A 181 8.17 -3.68 -20.08
C MET A 181 8.84 -3.50 -18.71
N VAL A 182 10.02 -4.12 -18.52
CA VAL A 182 10.71 -4.15 -17.22
C VAL A 182 11.25 -2.78 -16.81
N ASN A 183 11.73 -1.98 -17.79
CA ASN A 183 12.38 -0.69 -17.51
C ASN A 183 11.39 0.46 -17.31
N LEU A 184 10.16 0.35 -17.83
CA LEU A 184 9.19 1.43 -17.82
C LEU A 184 8.72 1.79 -16.40
N PRO A 185 8.40 0.84 -15.51
CA PRO A 185 8.09 1.13 -14.11
C PRO A 185 9.21 1.88 -13.38
N VAL A 186 10.48 1.58 -13.70
CA VAL A 186 11.63 2.25 -13.07
C VAL A 186 11.68 3.74 -13.47
N VAL A 187 11.44 4.04 -14.75
CA VAL A 187 11.40 5.43 -15.24
C VAL A 187 10.21 6.18 -14.62
N ILE A 188 9.04 5.57 -14.56
CA ILE A 188 7.85 6.17 -13.93
C ILE A 188 8.08 6.42 -12.43
N ALA A 189 8.68 5.46 -11.73
CA ALA A 189 9.03 5.63 -10.31
C ALA A 189 10.04 6.76 -10.09
N ALA A 190 11.02 6.93 -10.99
CA ALA A 190 11.97 8.04 -10.92
C ALA A 190 11.26 9.40 -11.08
N ILE A 191 10.31 9.53 -12.00
CA ILE A 191 9.48 10.73 -12.15
C ILE A 191 8.70 11.01 -10.85
N GLY A 192 8.06 9.99 -10.28
CA GLY A 192 7.37 10.10 -8.99
C GLY A 192 8.29 10.55 -7.86
N GLY A 193 9.52 10.02 -7.82
CA GLY A 193 10.55 10.41 -6.85
C GLY A 193 10.92 11.90 -6.95
N VAL A 194 11.10 12.41 -8.16
CA VAL A 194 11.37 13.85 -8.37
C VAL A 194 10.19 14.69 -7.90
N ILE A 195 8.95 14.30 -8.22
CA ILE A 195 7.75 15.00 -7.75
C ILE A 195 7.69 15.01 -6.23
N LYS A 196 7.99 13.87 -5.57
CA LYS A 196 8.04 13.79 -4.11
C LYS A 196 9.04 14.79 -3.52
N LEU A 197 10.25 14.86 -4.06
CA LEU A 197 11.27 15.78 -3.58
C LEU A 197 10.83 17.24 -3.72
N VAL A 198 10.22 17.61 -4.85
CA VAL A 198 9.72 18.98 -5.08
C VAL A 198 8.59 19.31 -4.10
N VAL A 199 7.61 18.42 -3.94
CA VAL A 199 6.46 18.62 -3.04
C VAL A 199 6.94 18.71 -1.59
N ASN A 200 7.87 17.84 -1.16
CA ASN A 200 8.42 17.86 0.18
C ASN A 200 9.20 19.15 0.44
N TYR A 201 10.00 19.60 -0.53
CA TYR A 201 10.74 20.86 -0.41
C TYR A 201 9.80 22.05 -0.16
N VAL A 202 8.67 22.11 -0.87
CA VAL A 202 7.72 23.22 -0.74
C VAL A 202 6.87 23.09 0.52
N LEU A 203 6.26 21.93 0.76
CA LEU A 203 5.25 21.78 1.83
C LEU A 203 5.86 21.64 3.22
N VAL A 204 7.00 20.98 3.37
CA VAL A 204 7.66 20.84 4.69
C VAL A 204 8.19 22.18 5.18
N GLY A 205 8.57 23.09 4.27
CA GLY A 205 9.01 24.44 4.60
C GLY A 205 7.88 25.39 5.05
N ILE A 206 6.62 24.96 5.04
CA ILE A 206 5.48 25.77 5.50
C ILE A 206 5.16 25.41 6.95
N GLU A 207 5.24 26.38 7.87
CA GLU A 207 5.09 26.17 9.31
C GLU A 207 3.78 25.47 9.71
N SER A 208 2.66 25.81 9.07
CA SER A 208 1.35 25.21 9.33
C SER A 208 1.19 23.77 8.84
N ILE A 209 2.06 23.32 7.93
CA ILE A 209 2.03 21.97 7.34
C ILE A 209 3.14 21.09 7.92
N ASN A 210 4.36 21.66 8.05
CA ASN A 210 5.58 21.02 8.57
C ASN A 210 5.79 19.57 8.04
N VAL A 211 6.07 18.61 8.92
CA VAL A 211 6.35 17.21 8.54
C VAL A 211 5.17 16.50 7.86
N VAL A 212 3.92 16.96 8.03
CA VAL A 212 2.75 16.42 7.31
C VAL A 212 2.91 16.60 5.80
N GLY A 213 3.64 17.63 5.36
CA GLY A 213 4.03 17.85 3.97
C GLY A 213 4.75 16.65 3.35
N ALA A 214 5.56 15.91 4.12
CA ALA A 214 6.22 14.71 3.66
C ALA A 214 5.23 13.55 3.37
N ALA A 215 4.16 13.45 4.16
CA ALA A 215 3.09 12.49 3.91
C ALA A 215 2.30 12.86 2.63
N ILE A 216 2.02 14.14 2.41
CA ILE A 216 1.38 14.65 1.19
C ILE A 216 2.28 14.42 -0.03
N GLY A 217 3.60 14.68 0.08
CA GLY A 217 4.55 14.40 -1.00
C GLY A 217 4.61 12.93 -1.36
N THR A 218 4.52 12.04 -0.37
CA THR A 218 4.44 10.60 -0.57
C THR A 218 3.15 10.23 -1.32
N LEU A 219 2.00 10.82 -0.95
CA LEU A 219 0.74 10.65 -1.67
C LEU A 219 0.85 11.12 -3.12
N CYS A 220 1.35 12.34 -3.36
CA CYS A 220 1.53 12.88 -4.71
C CYS A 220 2.41 12.00 -5.58
N CYS A 221 3.54 11.53 -5.04
CA CYS A 221 4.44 10.61 -5.72
C CYS A 221 3.69 9.36 -6.21
N PHE A 222 3.10 8.61 -5.29
CA PHE A 222 2.46 7.34 -5.63
C PHE A 222 1.18 7.52 -6.45
N ALA A 223 0.44 8.63 -6.28
CA ALA A 223 -0.71 8.95 -7.11
C ALA A 223 -0.29 9.17 -8.58
N VAL A 224 0.77 9.95 -8.81
CA VAL A 224 1.28 10.18 -10.17
C VAL A 224 1.81 8.88 -10.78
N VAL A 225 2.60 8.11 -10.03
CA VAL A 225 3.12 6.82 -10.51
C VAL A 225 1.97 5.88 -10.89
N ALA A 226 0.99 5.70 -10.01
CA ALA A 226 -0.15 4.83 -10.27
C ALA A 226 -0.98 5.27 -11.49
N ILE A 227 -1.22 6.57 -11.64
CA ILE A 227 -1.95 7.13 -12.79
C ILE A 227 -1.16 6.88 -14.08
N MET A 228 0.15 7.12 -14.08
CA MET A 228 1.01 6.87 -15.25
C MET A 228 1.04 5.38 -15.61
N ASP A 229 1.18 4.49 -14.64
CA ASP A 229 1.16 3.05 -14.86
C ASP A 229 -0.17 2.59 -15.47
N LEU A 230 -1.31 3.04 -14.91
CA LEU A 230 -2.64 2.73 -15.45
C LEU A 230 -2.84 3.28 -16.86
N PHE A 231 -2.34 4.49 -17.14
CA PHE A 231 -2.39 5.09 -18.47
C PHE A 231 -1.59 4.25 -19.48
N VAL A 232 -0.39 3.82 -19.10
CA VAL A 232 0.46 2.95 -19.94
C VAL A 232 -0.23 1.61 -20.19
N ILE A 233 -0.78 0.97 -19.16
CA ILE A 233 -1.54 -0.28 -19.28
C ILE A 233 -2.69 -0.11 -20.28
N HIS A 234 -3.43 0.99 -20.17
CA HIS A 234 -4.57 1.23 -21.06
C HIS A 234 -4.15 1.49 -22.51
N ARG A 235 -3.01 2.12 -22.73
CA ARG A 235 -2.53 2.50 -24.08
C ARG A 235 -1.77 1.39 -24.82
N ILE A 236 -1.00 0.60 -24.09
CA ILE A 236 -0.03 -0.32 -24.70
C ILE A 236 -0.54 -1.77 -24.71
N ILE A 237 -1.39 -2.14 -23.74
CA ILE A 237 -1.93 -3.49 -23.70
C ILE A 237 -3.10 -3.62 -24.70
N PRO A 238 -3.04 -4.57 -25.64
CA PRO A 238 -4.04 -4.71 -26.72
C PRO A 238 -5.47 -4.95 -26.24
N ALA A 239 -5.65 -5.50 -25.04
CA ALA A 239 -6.95 -5.70 -24.41
C ALA A 239 -6.84 -5.21 -22.94
N PRO A 240 -6.97 -3.89 -22.69
CA PRO A 240 -6.77 -3.36 -21.35
C PRO A 240 -7.86 -3.85 -20.39
N PRO A 241 -7.54 -4.03 -19.09
CA PRO A 241 -8.50 -4.33 -18.05
C PRO A 241 -9.58 -3.25 -17.94
N ARG A 242 -10.80 -3.63 -17.58
CA ARG A 242 -11.92 -2.69 -17.40
C ARG A 242 -11.83 -2.01 -16.05
N MET A 243 -11.31 -0.80 -16.02
CA MET A 243 -11.05 -0.03 -14.79
C MET A 243 -12.33 0.28 -14.00
N ASP A 244 -13.44 0.55 -14.67
CA ASP A 244 -14.75 0.79 -14.06
C ASP A 244 -15.20 -0.37 -13.16
N ARG A 245 -14.98 -1.60 -13.61
CA ARG A 245 -15.35 -2.81 -12.86
C ARG A 245 -14.41 -3.12 -11.70
N ILE A 246 -13.17 -2.64 -11.77
CA ILE A 246 -12.14 -2.87 -10.77
C ILE A 246 -12.33 -1.94 -9.57
N PHE A 247 -12.60 -0.65 -9.83
CA PHE A 247 -12.52 0.37 -8.78
C PHE A 247 -13.87 0.74 -8.17
N VAL A 248 -14.95 0.85 -8.97
CA VAL A 248 -16.19 1.50 -8.53
C VAL A 248 -16.84 0.80 -7.33
N LYS A 249 -17.06 -0.50 -7.42
CA LYS A 249 -17.73 -1.24 -6.33
C LYS A 249 -16.92 -1.29 -5.04
N PRO A 250 -15.60 -1.65 -5.06
CA PRO A 250 -14.79 -1.63 -3.85
C PRO A 250 -14.64 -0.22 -3.26
N LEU A 251 -14.57 0.82 -4.09
CA LEU A 251 -14.47 2.21 -3.64
C LEU A 251 -15.69 2.63 -2.84
N ILE A 252 -16.90 2.36 -3.37
CA ILE A 252 -18.16 2.66 -2.67
C ILE A 252 -18.23 1.89 -1.34
N ALA A 253 -17.95 0.58 -1.38
CA ALA A 253 -17.97 -0.24 -0.17
C ALA A 253 -16.97 0.25 0.90
N SER A 254 -15.76 0.62 0.48
CA SER A 254 -14.72 1.12 1.39
C SER A 254 -15.04 2.50 1.95
N GLY A 255 -15.68 3.37 1.15
CA GLY A 255 -16.13 4.68 1.63
C GLY A 255 -17.18 4.55 2.74
N PHE A 256 -18.20 3.71 2.53
CA PHE A 256 -19.21 3.44 3.57
C PHE A 256 -18.62 2.75 4.79
N MET A 257 -17.69 1.81 4.59
CA MET A 257 -16.94 1.18 5.68
C MET A 257 -16.19 2.22 6.53
N ALA A 258 -15.47 3.14 5.89
CA ALA A 258 -14.71 4.17 6.58
C ALA A 258 -15.61 5.10 7.39
N LEU A 259 -16.74 5.52 6.83
CA LEU A 259 -17.74 6.31 7.52
C LEU A 259 -18.34 5.55 8.73
N ALA A 260 -18.68 4.28 8.55
CA ALA A 260 -19.20 3.45 9.63
C ALA A 260 -18.17 3.24 10.75
N ALA A 261 -16.92 2.99 10.41
CA ALA A 261 -15.83 2.83 11.37
C ALA A 261 -15.57 4.12 12.16
N TRP A 262 -15.51 5.26 11.47
CA TRP A 262 -15.34 6.57 12.08
C TRP A 262 -16.52 6.92 13.01
N ALA A 263 -17.76 6.73 12.56
CA ALA A 263 -18.95 7.01 13.36
C ALA A 263 -19.05 6.08 14.57
N CYS A 264 -18.76 4.80 14.41
CA CYS A 264 -18.74 3.81 15.48
C CYS A 264 -17.67 4.15 16.52
N HIS A 265 -16.44 4.47 16.10
CA HIS A 265 -15.39 4.94 17.00
C HIS A 265 -15.84 6.18 17.78
N GLY A 266 -16.40 7.20 17.11
CA GLY A 266 -16.88 8.42 17.77
C GLY A 266 -18.00 8.17 18.77
N LEU A 267 -18.92 7.24 18.47
CA LEU A 267 -19.99 6.83 19.36
C LEU A 267 -19.44 6.08 20.59
N LEU A 268 -18.59 5.08 20.36
CA LEU A 268 -17.95 4.32 21.44
C LEU A 268 -17.09 5.21 22.33
N ALA A 269 -16.35 6.14 21.75
CA ALA A 269 -15.54 7.10 22.49
C ALA A 269 -16.40 7.98 23.41
N LYS A 270 -17.56 8.45 22.94
CA LYS A 270 -18.51 9.20 23.76
C LYS A 270 -19.09 8.34 24.89
N VAL A 271 -19.53 7.12 24.61
CA VAL A 271 -20.10 6.21 25.60
C VAL A 271 -19.06 5.83 26.66
N LEU A 272 -17.86 5.46 26.24
CA LEU A 272 -16.77 5.11 27.17
C LEU A 272 -16.29 6.33 27.97
N GLY A 273 -16.33 7.53 27.37
CA GLY A 273 -16.04 8.78 28.08
C GLY A 273 -17.03 9.16 29.17
N LEU A 274 -18.21 8.52 29.23
CA LEU A 274 -19.15 8.66 30.33
C LEU A 274 -18.87 7.70 31.52
N LEU A 275 -18.01 6.69 31.28
CA LEU A 275 -17.69 5.66 32.27
C LEU A 275 -16.35 6.01 32.94
N SER A 276 -16.37 6.22 34.25
CA SER A 276 -15.22 6.63 35.05
C SER A 276 -13.93 5.80 34.85
N PRO A 277 -13.96 4.46 34.62
CA PRO A 277 -12.73 3.69 34.41
C PRO A 277 -12.00 4.04 33.12
N PHE A 278 -12.65 4.70 32.15
CA PHE A 278 -12.10 5.02 30.83
C PHE A 278 -11.83 6.52 30.62
N GLN A 279 -12.07 7.34 31.65
CA GLN A 279 -11.79 8.77 31.62
C GLN A 279 -10.32 9.02 31.94
N ALA A 280 -9.64 9.73 31.06
CA ALA A 280 -8.33 10.31 31.36
C ALA A 280 -8.56 11.66 32.03
N THR A 281 -8.02 11.83 33.23
CA THR A 281 -8.10 13.09 34.00
C THR A 281 -6.72 13.69 34.15
N ASP A 282 -6.62 15.02 34.12
CA ASP A 282 -5.39 15.74 34.45
C ASP A 282 -5.14 15.79 35.96
N ALA A 283 -4.04 16.42 36.36
CA ALA A 283 -3.70 16.59 37.77
C ALA A 283 -4.72 17.42 38.57
N ALA A 284 -5.60 18.17 37.90
CA ALA A 284 -6.69 18.95 38.48
C ALA A 284 -8.03 18.17 38.57
N GLY A 285 -8.04 16.90 38.09
CA GLY A 285 -9.24 16.04 38.07
C GLY A 285 -10.21 16.37 36.93
N VAL A 286 -9.80 17.20 35.95
CA VAL A 286 -10.61 17.51 34.78
C VAL A 286 -10.47 16.39 33.73
N VAL A 287 -11.59 15.93 33.17
CA VAL A 287 -11.59 14.90 32.12
C VAL A 287 -11.03 15.49 30.84
N THR A 288 -9.86 15.00 30.43
CA THR A 288 -9.14 15.45 29.22
C THR A 288 -9.38 14.56 28.00
N GLY A 289 -9.99 13.37 28.19
CA GLY A 289 -10.28 12.44 27.10
C GLY A 289 -10.47 11.02 27.57
N LEU A 290 -10.18 10.06 26.67
CA LEU A 290 -10.20 8.64 26.98
C LEU A 290 -8.83 8.15 27.46
N THR A 291 -8.82 7.20 28.39
CA THR A 291 -7.61 6.43 28.70
C THR A 291 -7.12 5.67 27.47
N GLY A 292 -5.83 5.28 27.45
CA GLY A 292 -5.29 4.44 26.35
C GLY A 292 -6.12 3.17 26.12
N MET A 293 -6.62 2.53 27.18
CA MET A 293 -7.51 1.36 27.09
C MET A 293 -8.87 1.74 26.49
N GLY A 294 -9.47 2.86 26.90
CA GLY A 294 -10.74 3.33 26.35
C GLY A 294 -10.63 3.62 24.85
N ASN A 295 -9.55 4.31 24.43
CA ASN A 295 -9.28 4.55 23.00
C ASN A 295 -9.06 3.25 22.23
N ALA A 296 -8.31 2.28 22.79
CA ALA A 296 -8.08 0.99 22.15
C ALA A 296 -9.39 0.22 21.89
N ILE A 297 -10.28 0.17 22.90
CA ILE A 297 -11.60 -0.50 22.78
C ILE A 297 -12.44 0.21 21.70
N ALA A 298 -12.50 1.55 21.71
CA ALA A 298 -13.25 2.33 20.72
C ALA A 298 -12.70 2.12 19.30
N THR A 299 -11.37 2.10 19.16
CA THR A 299 -10.70 1.93 17.86
C THR A 299 -10.90 0.51 17.31
N LEU A 300 -10.69 -0.52 18.12
CA LEU A 300 -10.91 -1.91 17.72
C LEU A 300 -12.39 -2.19 17.43
N GLY A 301 -13.30 -1.62 18.20
CA GLY A 301 -14.74 -1.66 17.93
C GLY A 301 -15.10 -1.01 16.61
N GLY A 302 -14.54 0.17 16.31
CA GLY A 302 -14.70 0.86 15.02
C GLY A 302 -14.18 0.02 13.85
N ILE A 303 -12.98 -0.58 13.98
CA ILE A 303 -12.41 -1.48 12.98
C ILE A 303 -13.34 -2.70 12.78
N GLY A 304 -13.78 -3.34 13.86
CA GLY A 304 -14.65 -4.52 13.79
C GLY A 304 -15.95 -4.25 13.05
N ILE A 305 -16.66 -3.17 13.40
CA ILE A 305 -17.88 -2.76 12.69
C ILE A 305 -17.57 -2.39 11.24
N GLY A 306 -16.47 -1.69 10.99
CA GLY A 306 -16.03 -1.38 9.62
C GLY A 306 -15.87 -2.65 8.78
N VAL A 307 -15.18 -3.66 9.29
CA VAL A 307 -14.99 -4.94 8.58
C VAL A 307 -16.33 -5.62 8.29
N VAL A 308 -17.25 -5.66 9.27
CA VAL A 308 -18.58 -6.26 9.07
C VAL A 308 -19.36 -5.51 7.97
N VAL A 309 -19.41 -4.18 8.03
CA VAL A 309 -20.06 -3.34 7.01
C VAL A 309 -19.44 -3.57 5.64
N TYR A 310 -18.12 -3.65 5.56
CA TYR A 310 -17.41 -3.90 4.30
C TYR A 310 -17.80 -5.25 3.69
N VAL A 311 -17.74 -6.33 4.47
CA VAL A 311 -18.09 -7.68 4.00
C VAL A 311 -19.54 -7.72 3.52
N VAL A 312 -20.48 -7.14 4.29
CA VAL A 312 -21.89 -7.07 3.88
C VAL A 312 -22.06 -6.32 2.56
N LEU A 313 -21.39 -5.18 2.39
CA LEU A 313 -21.47 -4.38 1.16
C LEU A 313 -20.83 -5.08 -0.04
N ILE A 314 -19.70 -5.76 0.12
CA ILE A 314 -19.05 -6.52 -0.96
C ILE A 314 -19.96 -7.64 -1.46
N VAL A 315 -20.65 -8.34 -0.55
CA VAL A 315 -21.61 -9.39 -0.90
C VAL A 315 -22.85 -8.79 -1.58
N ALA A 316 -23.42 -7.72 -1.01
CA ALA A 316 -24.61 -7.04 -1.54
C ALA A 316 -24.38 -6.45 -2.94
N LEU A 317 -23.22 -5.83 -3.16
CA LEU A 317 -22.83 -5.25 -4.46
C LEU A 317 -22.35 -6.29 -5.46
N LYS A 318 -22.25 -7.56 -5.06
CA LYS A 318 -21.67 -8.64 -5.89
C LYS A 318 -20.35 -8.18 -6.51
N ALA A 319 -19.45 -7.70 -5.66
CA ALA A 319 -18.17 -7.15 -6.10
C ALA A 319 -17.17 -8.23 -6.51
N ILE A 320 -17.34 -9.46 -6.00
CA ILE A 320 -16.54 -10.64 -6.35
C ILE A 320 -17.21 -11.36 -7.51
N SER A 321 -16.47 -11.61 -8.58
CA SER A 321 -16.90 -12.36 -9.75
C SER A 321 -16.54 -13.85 -9.57
N LYS A 322 -17.23 -14.73 -10.32
CA LYS A 322 -16.88 -16.17 -10.35
C LYS A 322 -15.46 -16.42 -10.88
N ASP A 323 -15.00 -15.57 -11.77
CA ASP A 323 -13.65 -15.65 -12.35
C ASP A 323 -12.57 -15.33 -11.29
N ASP A 324 -12.86 -14.44 -10.34
CA ASP A 324 -11.96 -14.08 -9.27
C ASP A 324 -11.70 -15.25 -8.31
N LEU A 325 -12.73 -16.05 -8.04
CA LEU A 325 -12.62 -17.27 -7.21
C LEU A 325 -11.70 -18.33 -7.82
N SER A 326 -11.60 -18.38 -9.15
CA SER A 326 -10.73 -19.33 -9.85
C SER A 326 -9.25 -18.97 -9.79
N LEU A 327 -8.94 -17.69 -9.56
CA LEU A 327 -7.58 -17.14 -9.45
C LEU A 327 -7.09 -17.07 -8.01
N MET A 328 -7.98 -17.10 -7.03
CA MET A 328 -7.56 -17.29 -5.64
C MET A 328 -6.78 -18.59 -5.57
N PRO A 329 -5.53 -18.58 -5.02
CA PRO A 329 -4.82 -19.82 -4.80
C PRO A 329 -5.79 -20.74 -4.09
N LYS A 330 -6.02 -21.94 -4.64
CA LYS A 330 -6.81 -22.97 -3.98
C LYS A 330 -6.22 -23.08 -2.58
N LEU A 331 -6.82 -22.41 -1.63
CA LEU A 331 -6.73 -22.82 -0.24
C LEU A 331 -7.31 -24.21 -0.28
N SER A 332 -6.44 -25.19 -0.54
CA SER A 332 -6.77 -26.57 -0.30
C SER A 332 -7.13 -26.59 1.16
N LEU A 333 -8.43 -26.49 1.41
CA LEU A 333 -9.00 -26.92 2.66
C LEU A 333 -8.33 -28.27 2.91
N ILE A 334 -7.36 -28.23 3.78
CA ILE A 334 -6.73 -29.40 4.37
C ILE A 334 -7.88 -30.32 4.69
N HIS A 335 -7.96 -31.40 3.95
CA HIS A 335 -8.72 -32.55 4.33
C HIS A 335 -8.24 -32.96 5.73
N ILE A 336 -8.95 -32.47 6.74
CA ILE A 336 -9.01 -33.12 8.03
C ILE A 336 -10.13 -34.14 7.84
N SER A 337 -9.75 -35.33 7.45
CA SER A 337 -10.50 -36.56 7.69
C SER A 337 -9.66 -37.43 8.57
#